data_c725e82f95b414deffbbc12718017b9a
#
_entry.id   c725e82f95b414deffbbc12718017b9a
#
_cell.length_a   1.000
_cell.length_b   1.000
_cell.length_c   1.000
_cell.angle_alpha   90.00
_cell.angle_beta   90.00
_cell.angle_gamma   90.00
#
_symmetry.space_group_name_H-M   'P 1'
#
loop_
_entity.id
_entity.type
_entity.pdbx_description
1 polymer ?
#
loop_
_entity_poly.entity_id
_entity_poly.type
_entity_poly.pdbx_seq_one_letter_code
_entity_poly.pdbx_strand_id
1 'polypeptide(L)'
;EICACLVGSEMCIRDRNISNLFVEGENFLIRFSRSTGYMDRYIVNGMNLIKKGGALTPNFWRAPTDNDYGAKLQQKYIAWKNPDIRLVSLKNETIDEQVIISAEYDMKNVSAKLYLTYTINNKGSVKVNQKMVADKNAKVSNMFRFGMQLVMPKPYEKISYYGRGPIENYSNRNHCTDLGIYNQTVDEQFYLSLIHI
;
A
#
# COMPACT_ATOMS: atom_id res chain seq x y z
N GLU A 1 -2.80 -27.32 -15.07
CA GLU A 1 -4.01 -26.90 -15.78
C GLU A 1 -3.71 -25.74 -16.69
N ILE A 2 -4.27 -25.78 -17.87
CA ILE A 2 -3.85 -25.09 -19.07
C ILE A 2 -4.23 -23.61 -18.97
N CYS A 3 -3.23 -22.73 -19.02
CA CYS A 3 -3.43 -21.33 -19.29
C CYS A 3 -3.96 -21.22 -20.74
N ALA A 4 -5.19 -20.78 -20.92
CA ALA A 4 -5.72 -20.38 -22.21
C ALA A 4 -5.13 -19.03 -22.60
N CYS A 5 -3.83 -18.99 -22.91
CA CYS A 5 -3.20 -17.85 -23.55
C CYS A 5 -3.29 -18.06 -25.04
N LEU A 6 -4.17 -17.36 -25.71
CA LEU A 6 -4.14 -17.16 -27.14
C LEU A 6 -2.95 -16.26 -27.50
N VAL A 7 -2.30 -16.58 -28.60
CA VAL A 7 -1.09 -15.94 -29.13
C VAL A 7 -1.34 -14.45 -29.39
N GLY A 8 -0.64 -13.58 -28.63
CA GLY A 8 -0.64 -12.12 -28.83
C GLY A 8 -0.79 -11.37 -27.50
N SER A 9 0.26 -10.77 -26.99
CA SER A 9 0.35 -9.75 -25.88
C SER A 9 -0.73 -9.76 -24.76
N GLU A 10 -1.29 -10.91 -24.40
CA GLU A 10 -2.35 -11.00 -23.42
C GLU A 10 -1.80 -11.21 -22.01
N MET A 11 -2.35 -10.43 -21.08
CA MET A 11 -2.11 -10.59 -19.66
C MET A 11 -2.75 -11.88 -19.14
N CYS A 12 -1.97 -12.72 -18.45
CA CYS A 12 -2.42 -13.99 -17.93
C CYS A 12 -2.39 -14.05 -16.42
N ILE A 13 -3.45 -14.65 -15.85
CA ILE A 13 -3.40 -15.14 -14.46
C ILE A 13 -2.82 -16.55 -14.49
N ARG A 14 -1.74 -16.78 -13.74
CA ARG A 14 -1.16 -18.11 -13.59
C ARG A 14 -1.20 -18.58 -12.14
N ASP A 15 -1.91 -19.65 -11.90
CA ASP A 15 -1.90 -20.41 -10.65
C ASP A 15 -0.72 -21.40 -10.65
N ARG A 16 0.52 -20.88 -10.53
CA ARG A 16 1.72 -21.74 -10.53
C ARG A 16 1.90 -22.51 -9.23
N ASN A 17 1.29 -22.06 -8.13
CA ASN A 17 1.41 -22.69 -6.81
C ASN A 17 0.15 -22.47 -5.97
N ILE A 18 -0.14 -23.43 -5.09
CA ILE A 18 -1.22 -23.32 -4.10
C ILE A 18 -1.06 -22.07 -3.22
N SER A 19 0.19 -21.59 -3.05
CA SER A 19 0.53 -20.50 -2.13
C SER A 19 0.53 -19.09 -2.73
N ASN A 20 0.58 -18.96 -4.07
CA ASN A 20 0.73 -17.66 -4.73
C ASN A 20 -0.14 -17.54 -5.98
N LEU A 21 -0.64 -16.33 -6.21
CA LEU A 21 -1.32 -15.91 -7.43
C LEU A 21 -0.37 -15.00 -8.23
N PHE A 22 -0.20 -15.28 -9.51
CA PHE A 22 0.63 -14.48 -10.42
C PHE A 22 -0.23 -13.82 -11.49
N VAL A 23 0.10 -12.56 -11.79
CA VAL A 23 -0.40 -11.83 -12.95
C VAL A 23 0.82 -11.47 -13.80
N GLU A 24 0.86 -12.01 -15.02
CA GLU A 24 1.98 -11.85 -15.94
C GLU A 24 1.52 -11.15 -17.22
N GLY A 25 2.32 -10.24 -17.72
CA GLY A 25 2.20 -9.62 -19.02
C GLY A 25 3.56 -9.58 -19.71
N GLU A 26 3.64 -8.92 -20.87
CA GLU A 26 4.86 -8.90 -21.69
C GLU A 26 6.11 -8.44 -20.93
N ASN A 27 5.99 -7.35 -20.15
CA ASN A 27 7.12 -6.70 -19.49
C ASN A 27 6.96 -6.61 -17.97
N PHE A 28 6.00 -7.32 -17.38
CA PHE A 28 5.77 -7.27 -15.94
C PHE A 28 5.34 -8.61 -15.37
N LEU A 29 5.63 -8.78 -14.08
CA LEU A 29 5.16 -9.89 -13.27
C LEU A 29 4.77 -9.37 -11.89
N ILE A 30 3.55 -9.64 -11.47
CA ILE A 30 3.03 -9.30 -10.16
C ILE A 30 2.67 -10.58 -9.42
N ARG A 31 3.03 -10.65 -8.14
CA ARG A 31 2.71 -11.78 -7.29
C ARG A 31 1.93 -11.32 -6.06
N PHE A 32 0.89 -12.08 -5.74
CA PHE A 32 0.13 -11.96 -4.51
C PHE A 32 0.29 -13.23 -3.68
N SER A 33 0.55 -13.07 -2.40
CA SER A 33 0.55 -14.20 -1.46
C SER A 33 -0.88 -14.58 -1.12
N ARG A 34 -1.25 -15.86 -1.29
CA ARG A 34 -2.58 -16.35 -0.92
C ARG A 34 -2.82 -16.39 0.60
N SER A 35 -1.74 -16.43 1.38
CA SER A 35 -1.85 -16.43 2.84
C SER A 35 -2.14 -15.05 3.42
N THR A 36 -1.65 -14.00 2.78
CA THR A 36 -1.81 -12.62 3.25
C THR A 36 -2.70 -11.75 2.38
N GLY A 37 -2.93 -12.14 1.13
CA GLY A 37 -3.65 -11.32 0.15
C GLY A 37 -2.88 -10.09 -0.36
N TYR A 38 -1.63 -9.89 0.08
CA TYR A 38 -0.84 -8.72 -0.30
C TYR A 38 0.00 -8.96 -1.53
N MET A 39 0.23 -7.88 -2.29
CA MET A 39 1.19 -7.85 -3.38
C MET A 39 2.60 -7.81 -2.79
N ASP A 40 3.37 -8.90 -2.97
CA ASP A 40 4.72 -9.07 -2.40
C ASP A 40 5.83 -9.10 -3.44
N ARG A 41 5.48 -9.03 -4.72
CA ARG A 41 6.42 -8.87 -5.84
C ARG A 41 5.79 -8.07 -6.96
N TYR A 42 6.56 -7.12 -7.47
CA TYR A 42 6.19 -6.33 -8.64
C TYR A 42 7.44 -6.09 -9.48
N ILE A 43 7.55 -6.85 -10.55
CA ILE A 43 8.69 -6.79 -11.49
C ILE A 43 8.22 -6.05 -12.73
N VAL A 44 9.00 -5.08 -13.18
CA VAL A 44 8.82 -4.35 -14.45
C VAL A 44 10.17 -4.33 -15.17
N ASN A 45 10.19 -4.76 -16.42
CA ASN A 45 11.41 -4.85 -17.23
C ASN A 45 12.57 -5.58 -16.50
N GLY A 46 12.25 -6.68 -15.81
CA GLY A 46 13.20 -7.48 -15.04
C GLY A 46 13.62 -6.92 -13.68
N MET A 47 13.20 -5.70 -13.33
CA MET A 47 13.53 -5.05 -12.05
C MET A 47 12.40 -5.20 -11.04
N ASN A 48 12.70 -5.72 -9.86
CA ASN A 48 11.71 -5.83 -8.79
C ASN A 48 11.61 -4.52 -8.00
N LEU A 49 10.43 -3.94 -7.95
CA LEU A 49 10.14 -2.69 -7.25
C LEU A 49 9.89 -2.89 -5.75
N ILE A 50 9.60 -4.12 -5.32
CA ILE A 50 9.34 -4.43 -3.90
C ILE A 50 10.58 -5.10 -3.31
N LYS A 51 11.07 -4.61 -2.17
CA LYS A 51 12.19 -5.23 -1.45
C LYS A 51 11.88 -6.68 -1.13
N LYS A 52 12.89 -7.56 -1.28
CA LYS A 52 12.75 -9.00 -0.92
C LYS A 52 12.24 -9.16 0.51
N GLY A 53 11.18 -9.92 0.68
CA GLY A 53 10.50 -10.12 1.97
C GLY A 53 9.55 -8.99 2.37
N GLY A 54 9.42 -7.94 1.55
CA GLY A 54 8.43 -6.88 1.72
C GLY A 54 7.14 -7.17 0.96
N ALA A 55 6.13 -6.34 1.20
CA ALA A 55 4.86 -6.33 0.48
C ALA A 55 4.23 -4.94 0.51
N LEU A 56 3.26 -4.70 -0.37
CA LEU A 56 2.39 -3.53 -0.27
C LEU A 56 1.32 -3.81 0.80
N THR A 57 1.44 -3.15 1.94
CA THR A 57 0.59 -3.41 3.11
C THR A 57 -0.19 -2.18 3.55
N PRO A 58 -1.39 -2.34 4.13
CA PRO A 58 -2.11 -1.25 4.79
C PRO A 58 -1.31 -0.67 5.94
N ASN A 59 -1.38 0.65 6.10
CA ASN A 59 -0.71 1.34 7.20
C ASN A 59 -1.62 2.43 7.79
N PHE A 60 -1.85 2.32 9.10
CA PHE A 60 -2.69 3.25 9.88
C PHE A 60 -1.90 4.01 10.93
N TRP A 61 -0.57 3.81 10.97
CA TRP A 61 0.31 4.36 11.98
C TRP A 61 1.42 5.22 11.36
N ARG A 62 1.81 6.29 12.04
CA ARG A 62 3.02 7.06 11.80
C ARG A 62 3.81 7.25 13.09
N ALA A 63 5.06 7.64 13.00
CA ALA A 63 5.81 8.07 14.16
C ALA A 63 5.08 9.24 14.85
N PRO A 64 4.84 9.16 16.17
CA PRO A 64 4.26 10.26 16.91
C PRO A 64 5.20 11.47 16.94
N THR A 65 4.63 12.66 16.84
CA THR A 65 5.32 13.93 17.07
C THR A 65 5.29 14.32 18.56
N ASP A 66 6.03 15.35 18.96
CA ASP A 66 6.03 15.83 20.34
C ASP A 66 4.62 16.28 20.78
N ASN A 67 3.86 16.90 19.88
CA ASN A 67 2.47 17.27 20.13
C ASN A 67 1.58 16.04 20.37
N ASP A 68 1.81 14.94 19.64
CA ASP A 68 1.10 13.69 19.87
C ASP A 68 1.43 13.12 21.24
N TYR A 69 2.71 13.18 21.67
CA TYR A 69 3.13 12.74 22.99
C TYR A 69 2.49 13.60 24.09
N GLY A 70 2.48 14.91 23.93
CA GLY A 70 1.80 15.83 24.87
C GLY A 70 0.32 15.51 25.04
N ALA A 71 -0.38 15.19 23.94
CA ALA A 71 -1.78 14.81 23.95
C ALA A 71 -2.03 13.33 24.26
N LYS A 72 -0.96 12.52 24.49
CA LYS A 72 -1.00 11.06 24.72
C LYS A 72 -1.67 10.29 23.58
N LEU A 73 -1.58 10.77 22.33
CA LEU A 73 -2.24 10.15 21.18
C LEU A 73 -1.63 8.79 20.84
N GLN A 74 -0.34 8.59 21.06
CA GLN A 74 0.34 7.31 20.89
C GLN A 74 -0.24 6.20 21.79
N GLN A 75 -0.84 6.57 22.92
CA GLN A 75 -1.54 5.64 23.80
C GLN A 75 -2.99 5.45 23.36
N LYS A 76 -3.69 6.57 23.07
CA LYS A 76 -5.10 6.55 22.66
C LYS A 76 -5.32 5.79 21.37
N TYR A 77 -4.37 5.87 20.42
CA TYR A 77 -4.50 5.29 19.08
C TYR A 77 -3.73 3.99 18.90
N ILE A 78 -3.23 3.40 19.98
CA ILE A 78 -2.33 2.24 19.96
C ILE A 78 -2.93 1.03 19.20
N ALA A 79 -4.25 0.85 19.22
CA ALA A 79 -4.93 -0.21 18.50
C ALA A 79 -4.65 -0.16 16.98
N TRP A 80 -4.42 1.02 16.42
CA TRP A 80 -4.11 1.23 15.01
C TRP A 80 -2.65 0.93 14.63
N LYS A 81 -1.76 0.80 15.61
CA LYS A 81 -0.39 0.34 15.38
C LYS A 81 -0.35 -1.14 15.02
N ASN A 82 -1.24 -1.92 15.64
CA ASN A 82 -1.40 -3.34 15.36
C ASN A 82 -2.89 -3.71 15.32
N PRO A 83 -3.59 -3.46 14.20
CA PRO A 83 -5.03 -3.68 14.08
C PRO A 83 -5.42 -5.17 13.95
N ASP A 84 -4.47 -6.12 13.97
CA ASP A 84 -4.65 -7.56 13.76
C ASP A 84 -5.44 -7.85 12.48
N ILE A 85 -4.82 -7.55 11.34
CA ILE A 85 -5.42 -7.72 10.00
C ILE A 85 -5.31 -9.18 9.58
N ARG A 86 -6.44 -9.84 9.39
CA ARG A 86 -6.52 -11.26 8.98
C ARG A 86 -7.26 -11.40 7.67
N LEU A 87 -6.66 -12.08 6.71
CA LEU A 87 -7.28 -12.36 5.42
C LEU A 87 -8.50 -13.29 5.62
N VAL A 88 -9.64 -12.88 5.11
CA VAL A 88 -10.89 -13.66 5.10
C VAL A 88 -11.09 -14.31 3.74
N SER A 89 -10.92 -13.55 2.66
CA SER A 89 -11.08 -14.06 1.31
C SER A 89 -10.17 -13.34 0.33
N LEU A 90 -9.72 -14.08 -0.68
CA LEU A 90 -8.98 -13.56 -1.83
C LEU A 90 -9.65 -14.10 -3.10
N LYS A 91 -10.12 -13.19 -3.96
CA LYS A 91 -10.78 -13.51 -5.22
C LYS A 91 -10.06 -12.82 -6.37
N ASN A 92 -10.10 -13.43 -7.53
CA ASN A 92 -9.59 -12.85 -8.77
C ASN A 92 -10.62 -13.04 -9.88
N GLU A 93 -10.71 -12.03 -10.74
CA GLU A 93 -11.55 -12.06 -11.94
C GLU A 93 -10.85 -11.28 -13.06
N THR A 94 -11.23 -11.55 -14.30
CA THR A 94 -10.75 -10.80 -15.46
C THR A 94 -11.96 -10.19 -16.17
N ILE A 95 -11.95 -8.86 -16.30
CA ILE A 95 -13.00 -8.07 -16.93
C ILE A 95 -12.33 -7.06 -17.87
N ASP A 96 -12.76 -6.96 -19.10
CA ASP A 96 -12.30 -5.98 -20.10
C ASP A 96 -10.76 -5.84 -20.16
N GLU A 97 -10.06 -6.97 -20.31
CA GLU A 97 -8.58 -7.03 -20.35
C GLU A 97 -7.89 -6.50 -19.08
N GLN A 98 -8.61 -6.42 -17.97
CA GLN A 98 -8.06 -6.06 -16.67
C GLN A 98 -8.21 -7.25 -15.71
N VAL A 99 -7.16 -7.48 -14.93
CA VAL A 99 -7.22 -8.42 -13.81
C VAL A 99 -7.58 -7.64 -12.56
N ILE A 100 -8.64 -8.07 -11.89
CA ILE A 100 -9.12 -7.53 -10.63
C ILE A 100 -8.87 -8.56 -9.54
N ILE A 101 -8.11 -8.17 -8.52
CA ILE A 101 -7.87 -9.00 -7.34
C ILE A 101 -8.50 -8.29 -6.15
N SER A 102 -9.41 -8.99 -5.48
CA SER A 102 -10.17 -8.48 -4.34
C SER A 102 -9.85 -9.29 -3.10
N ALA A 103 -9.38 -8.62 -2.06
CA ALA A 103 -9.06 -9.21 -0.77
C ALA A 103 -9.93 -8.56 0.33
N GLU A 104 -10.55 -9.39 1.16
CA GLU A 104 -11.31 -8.98 2.34
C GLU A 104 -10.55 -9.40 3.60
N TYR A 105 -10.48 -8.50 4.56
CA TYR A 105 -9.80 -8.71 5.83
C TYR A 105 -10.68 -8.33 7.01
N ASP A 106 -10.56 -9.08 8.10
CA ASP A 106 -11.03 -8.69 9.41
C ASP A 106 -9.91 -7.97 10.17
N MET A 107 -10.23 -6.86 10.80
CA MET A 107 -9.35 -6.07 11.66
C MET A 107 -9.85 -6.18 13.10
N LYS A 108 -9.42 -7.21 13.82
CA LYS A 108 -10.02 -7.60 15.11
C LYS A 108 -9.86 -6.57 16.21
N ASN A 109 -8.66 -5.97 16.32
CA ASN A 109 -8.36 -5.01 17.40
C ASN A 109 -9.08 -3.66 17.25
N VAL A 110 -9.65 -3.41 16.08
CA VAL A 110 -10.34 -2.15 15.76
C VAL A 110 -11.78 -2.37 15.28
N SER A 111 -12.28 -3.62 15.37
CA SER A 111 -13.66 -3.99 15.01
C SER A 111 -14.08 -3.41 13.66
N ALA A 112 -13.27 -3.65 12.64
CA ALA A 112 -13.49 -3.13 11.30
C ALA A 112 -13.20 -4.20 10.24
N LYS A 113 -13.76 -4.03 9.05
CA LYS A 113 -13.42 -4.78 7.85
C LYS A 113 -12.62 -3.91 6.89
N LEU A 114 -11.61 -4.50 6.27
CA LEU A 114 -10.80 -3.85 5.25
C LEU A 114 -10.95 -4.58 3.93
N TYR A 115 -11.14 -3.82 2.86
CA TYR A 115 -11.23 -4.32 1.50
C TYR A 115 -10.11 -3.70 0.67
N LEU A 116 -9.31 -4.54 0.03
CA LEU A 116 -8.31 -4.13 -0.95
C LEU A 116 -8.73 -4.66 -2.31
N THR A 117 -8.77 -3.77 -3.29
CA THR A 117 -9.00 -4.13 -4.69
C THR A 117 -7.84 -3.63 -5.53
N TYR A 118 -7.19 -4.55 -6.21
CA TYR A 118 -6.10 -4.28 -7.15
C TYR A 118 -6.64 -4.46 -8.56
N THR A 119 -6.63 -3.41 -9.37
CA THR A 119 -6.98 -3.46 -10.78
C THR A 119 -5.70 -3.32 -11.61
N ILE A 120 -5.37 -4.33 -12.38
CA ILE A 120 -4.13 -4.44 -13.14
C ILE A 120 -4.50 -4.43 -14.62
N ASN A 121 -3.91 -3.53 -15.39
CA ASN A 121 -4.12 -3.46 -16.84
C ASN A 121 -3.02 -4.23 -17.61
N ASN A 122 -3.19 -4.37 -18.92
CA ASN A 122 -2.27 -5.06 -19.82
C ASN A 122 -0.86 -4.44 -19.90
N LYS A 123 -0.70 -3.18 -19.45
CA LYS A 123 0.61 -2.50 -19.36
C LYS A 123 1.30 -2.69 -18.01
N GLY A 124 0.70 -3.45 -17.09
CA GLY A 124 1.22 -3.66 -15.75
C GLY A 124 0.96 -2.52 -14.76
N SER A 125 0.18 -1.50 -15.11
CA SER A 125 -0.22 -0.48 -14.14
C SER A 125 -1.18 -1.06 -13.12
N VAL A 126 -0.94 -0.78 -11.85
CA VAL A 126 -1.75 -1.29 -10.74
C VAL A 126 -2.48 -0.13 -10.05
N LYS A 127 -3.81 -0.15 -10.12
CA LYS A 127 -4.66 0.74 -9.32
C LYS A 127 -5.04 0.00 -8.04
N VAL A 128 -4.76 0.60 -6.90
CA VAL A 128 -5.10 0.04 -5.60
C VAL A 128 -6.23 0.88 -4.98
N ASN A 129 -7.31 0.21 -4.63
CA ASN A 129 -8.41 0.80 -3.87
C ASN A 129 -8.41 0.17 -2.47
N GLN A 130 -8.39 1.02 -1.45
CA GLN A 130 -8.47 0.63 -0.05
C GLN A 130 -9.74 1.21 0.56
N LYS A 131 -10.61 0.34 1.06
CA LYS A 131 -11.87 0.72 1.72
C LYS A 131 -11.95 0.06 3.09
N MET A 132 -12.25 0.83 4.11
CA MET A 132 -12.49 0.33 5.46
C MET A 132 -13.95 0.58 5.86
N VAL A 133 -14.53 -0.40 6.53
CA VAL A 133 -15.88 -0.31 7.09
C VAL A 133 -15.76 -0.68 8.57
N ALA A 134 -15.92 0.32 9.43
CA ALA A 134 -15.95 0.12 10.88
C ALA A 134 -17.31 -0.43 11.32
N ASP A 135 -17.32 -1.26 12.35
CA ASP A 135 -18.55 -1.66 13.02
C ASP A 135 -19.19 -0.41 13.67
N LYS A 136 -20.52 -0.26 13.50
CA LYS A 136 -21.27 0.88 14.05
C LYS A 136 -21.19 1.00 15.57
N ASN A 137 -20.95 -0.12 16.26
CA ASN A 137 -20.84 -0.19 17.71
C ASN A 137 -19.40 -0.22 18.20
N ALA A 138 -18.42 -0.13 17.31
CA ALA A 138 -17.02 -0.15 17.67
C ALA A 138 -16.63 1.09 18.48
N LYS A 139 -16.14 0.88 19.70
CA LYS A 139 -15.56 1.93 20.54
C LYS A 139 -14.08 2.08 20.22
N VAL A 140 -13.76 2.51 19.00
CA VAL A 140 -12.39 2.65 18.53
C VAL A 140 -12.04 4.13 18.40
N SER A 141 -10.81 4.47 18.77
CA SER A 141 -10.26 5.82 18.62
C SER A 141 -10.10 6.22 17.14
N ASN A 142 -9.85 7.49 16.90
CA ASN A 142 -9.35 7.96 15.62
C ASN A 142 -7.98 7.33 15.31
N MET A 143 -7.57 7.36 14.04
CA MET A 143 -6.28 6.86 13.58
C MET A 143 -5.37 8.03 13.16
N PHE A 144 -4.04 7.81 13.17
CA PHE A 144 -3.09 8.83 12.70
C PHE A 144 -3.12 9.02 11.18
N ARG A 145 -3.32 7.93 10.44
CA ARG A 145 -3.34 7.96 8.97
C ARG A 145 -4.13 6.78 8.42
N PHE A 146 -4.56 6.93 7.19
CA PHE A 146 -5.14 5.88 6.38
C PHE A 146 -4.37 5.79 5.06
N GLY A 147 -3.69 4.69 4.81
CA GLY A 147 -2.85 4.57 3.62
C GLY A 147 -2.20 3.21 3.47
N MET A 148 -1.26 3.14 2.55
CA MET A 148 -0.47 1.95 2.24
C MET A 148 1.01 2.22 2.49
N GLN A 149 1.76 1.17 2.75
CA GLN A 149 3.21 1.18 2.91
C GLN A 149 3.85 0.22 1.93
N LEU A 150 4.89 0.68 1.27
CA LEU A 150 5.74 -0.10 0.37
C LEU A 150 7.20 0.12 0.73
N VAL A 151 7.97 -0.96 0.81
CA VAL A 151 9.43 -0.88 0.98
C VAL A 151 10.08 -1.24 -0.36
N MET A 152 10.80 -0.28 -0.91
CA MET A 152 11.53 -0.44 -2.17
C MET A 152 13.00 -0.84 -1.92
N PRO A 153 13.67 -1.48 -2.90
CA PRO A 153 15.10 -1.73 -2.84
C PRO A 153 15.93 -0.43 -2.84
N LYS A 154 17.13 -0.49 -2.24
CA LYS A 154 18.03 0.67 -2.09
C LYS A 154 18.31 1.46 -3.38
N PRO A 155 18.44 0.86 -4.58
CA PRO A 155 18.67 1.64 -5.80
C PRO A 155 17.58 2.68 -6.13
N TYR A 156 16.39 2.57 -5.54
CA TYR A 156 15.29 3.54 -5.67
C TYR A 156 15.36 4.62 -4.60
N GLU A 157 16.51 5.24 -4.42
CA GLU A 157 16.73 6.30 -3.42
C GLU A 157 16.37 7.70 -3.91
N LYS A 158 16.17 7.90 -5.21
CA LYS A 158 15.79 9.18 -5.80
C LYS A 158 14.27 9.29 -5.89
N ILE A 159 13.73 10.35 -5.35
CA ILE A 159 12.29 10.62 -5.31
C ILE A 159 12.02 11.87 -6.13
N SER A 160 11.10 11.76 -7.10
CA SER A 160 10.51 12.91 -7.79
C SER A 160 9.02 12.90 -7.54
N TYR A 161 8.45 14.03 -7.13
CA TYR A 161 7.02 14.14 -6.92
C TYR A 161 6.48 15.51 -7.31
N TYR A 162 5.24 15.53 -7.75
CA TYR A 162 4.47 16.75 -7.94
C TYR A 162 3.50 16.92 -6.76
N GLY A 163 3.62 18.02 -6.05
CA GLY A 163 2.80 18.28 -4.88
C GLY A 163 3.27 19.50 -4.11
N ARG A 164 2.77 19.66 -2.90
CA ARG A 164 3.28 20.68 -1.98
C ARG A 164 4.57 20.20 -1.34
N GLY A 165 5.58 21.07 -1.31
CA GLY A 165 6.90 20.76 -0.77
C GLY A 165 7.76 22.02 -0.58
N PRO A 166 9.07 21.84 -0.36
CA PRO A 166 9.82 20.57 -0.25
C PRO A 166 9.68 19.85 1.10
N ILE A 167 9.18 20.52 2.13
CA ILE A 167 9.03 20.00 3.50
C ILE A 167 7.68 19.29 3.68
N GLU A 168 7.50 18.64 4.84
CA GLU A 168 6.24 17.98 5.20
C GLU A 168 5.07 18.98 5.19
N ASN A 169 3.94 18.52 4.70
CA ASN A 169 2.72 19.29 4.52
C ASN A 169 1.57 18.72 5.35
N TYR A 170 1.20 19.40 6.42
CA TYR A 170 0.04 19.11 7.24
C TYR A 170 -1.04 20.18 7.04
N SER A 171 -2.27 19.87 7.42
CA SER A 171 -3.41 20.79 7.28
C SER A 171 -3.17 22.16 7.94
N ASN A 172 -2.41 22.19 9.04
CA ASN A 172 -2.03 23.40 9.76
C ASN A 172 -0.75 24.09 9.22
N ARG A 173 -0.08 23.52 8.21
CA ARG A 173 1.14 24.06 7.60
C ARG A 173 1.04 24.24 6.09
N ASN A 174 -0.16 24.20 5.52
CA ASN A 174 -0.39 24.33 4.08
C ASN A 174 0.15 25.61 3.44
N HIS A 175 0.26 26.68 4.22
CA HIS A 175 0.73 27.98 3.74
C HIS A 175 2.25 28.11 3.70
N CYS A 176 2.99 27.13 4.25
CA CYS A 176 4.46 27.12 4.24
C CYS A 176 5.05 26.36 3.07
N THR A 177 4.21 25.84 2.15
CA THR A 177 4.63 24.97 1.05
C THR A 177 3.95 25.39 -0.23
N ASP A 178 4.71 25.32 -1.34
CA ASP A 178 4.21 25.65 -2.68
C ASP A 178 3.98 24.39 -3.51
N LEU A 179 3.04 24.47 -4.48
CA LEU A 179 2.87 23.43 -5.46
C LEU A 179 3.98 23.45 -6.49
N GLY A 180 4.67 22.33 -6.67
CA GLY A 180 5.78 22.22 -7.61
C GLY A 180 6.20 20.79 -7.87
N ILE A 181 7.23 20.64 -8.71
CA ILE A 181 7.94 19.37 -8.90
C ILE A 181 9.19 19.41 -8.04
N TYR A 182 9.32 18.46 -7.13
CA TYR A 182 10.43 18.35 -6.20
C TYR A 182 11.22 17.07 -6.46
N ASN A 183 12.54 17.19 -6.41
CA ASN A 183 13.47 16.08 -6.54
C ASN A 183 14.31 16.01 -5.27
N GLN A 184 14.28 14.88 -4.61
CA GLN A 184 14.96 14.67 -3.34
C GLN A 184 15.47 13.22 -3.28
N THR A 185 16.44 12.98 -2.41
CA THR A 185 16.85 11.62 -2.05
C THR A 185 16.06 11.15 -0.82
N VAL A 186 16.08 9.84 -0.56
CA VAL A 186 15.47 9.27 0.66
C VAL A 186 16.10 9.86 1.92
N ASP A 187 17.41 10.10 1.90
CA ASP A 187 18.13 10.67 3.05
C ASP A 187 17.70 12.13 3.32
N GLU A 188 17.45 12.92 2.27
CA GLU A 188 16.93 14.28 2.39
C GLU A 188 15.48 14.34 2.89
N GLN A 189 14.73 13.24 2.79
CA GLN A 189 13.39 13.10 3.38
C GLN A 189 13.45 12.91 4.90
N PHE A 190 14.62 12.59 5.47
CA PHE A 190 14.80 12.52 6.90
C PHE A 190 14.93 13.94 7.46
N TYR A 191 13.81 14.56 7.66
CA TYR A 191 13.71 15.85 8.32
C TYR A 191 13.53 15.62 9.82
N LEU A 192 14.56 15.94 10.58
CA LEU A 192 14.42 16.17 12.02
C LEU A 192 13.56 17.42 12.19
N SER A 193 12.28 17.22 12.32
CA SER A 193 11.40 18.27 12.82
C SER A 193 11.82 18.56 14.24
N LEU A 194 12.81 19.39 14.35
CA LEU A 194 13.13 20.04 15.61
C LEU A 194 12.00 21.02 15.88
N ILE A 195 10.99 20.52 16.56
CA ILE A 195 10.06 21.42 17.23
C ILE A 195 10.80 21.95 18.45
N HIS A 196 11.69 22.85 18.18
CA HIS A 196 12.15 23.77 19.17
C HIS A 196 11.35 25.05 19.04
N ILE A 197 10.25 25.05 19.70
CA ILE A 197 9.53 26.24 20.07
C ILE A 197 9.36 26.22 21.58
#